data_7d650be4f8755d50488e6a27aa32bb7d
#
_entry.id   7d650be4f8755d50488e6a27aa32bb7d
#
_cell.length_a   1.000
_cell.length_b   1.000
_cell.length_c   1.000
_cell.angle_alpha   90.00
_cell.angle_beta   90.00
_cell.angle_gamma   90.00
#
_symmetry.space_group_name_H-M   'P 1'
#
loop_
_entity.id
_entity.type
_entity.pdbx_description
1 polymer ?
#
loop_
_entity_poly.entity_id
_entity_poly.type
_entity_poly.pdbx_seq_one_letter_code
_entity_poly.pdbx_strand_id
1 'polypeptide(L)'
;MPMNAPQEYYDLEEKYSKEKDLSEKEEILKRMLVILPKHKGTDREFASLKRRLSLLRKEASRKPLVHKTAAIRKRWPRVSLVGYNYDNLLKTFKLARVDNILYGIVKVNNIQLQMIALNDPEKNKDLLLQSEIIISKNKIKGYENQIVTDSIDLSRIVKDFGVIAVYTENSEDAVPMKRGETVKDLIKKLHLKVEKNSYAVIFGNSAKFQGQRVALSHKLGDMDRVFIKV
;
A
#
# COMPACT_ATOMS: atom_id res chain seq x y z
N MET A 1 14.27 -52.85 10.91
CA MET A 1 15.20 -52.98 12.04
C MET A 1 15.01 -51.75 12.91
N PRO A 2 14.84 -51.90 14.21
CA PRO A 2 14.77 -50.77 15.12
C PRO A 2 16.07 -49.95 15.04
N MET A 3 15.96 -48.65 15.06
CA MET A 3 17.08 -47.72 15.05
C MET A 3 17.83 -47.86 16.41
N ASN A 4 19.08 -48.28 16.36
CA ASN A 4 19.87 -48.45 17.58
C ASN A 4 20.54 -47.11 17.96
N ALA A 5 19.69 -46.11 18.32
CA ALA A 5 20.13 -44.79 18.75
C ALA A 5 20.34 -44.76 20.29
N PRO A 6 21.31 -44.00 20.81
CA PRO A 6 21.49 -43.79 22.23
C PRO A 6 20.27 -43.10 22.86
N GLN A 7 20.04 -43.34 24.16
CA GLN A 7 18.92 -42.69 24.89
C GLN A 7 18.96 -41.15 24.77
N GLU A 8 20.17 -40.58 24.79
CA GLU A 8 20.39 -39.14 24.61
C GLU A 8 19.80 -38.59 23.30
N TYR A 9 19.75 -39.42 22.25
CA TYR A 9 19.10 -39.02 20.96
C TYR A 9 17.60 -38.79 21.13
N TYR A 10 16.90 -39.66 21.85
CA TYR A 10 15.47 -39.56 22.08
C TYR A 10 15.14 -38.38 23.01
N ASP A 11 15.98 -38.09 23.99
CA ASP A 11 15.85 -36.94 24.88
C ASP A 11 16.01 -35.63 24.09
N LEU A 12 16.91 -35.59 23.12
CA LEU A 12 17.07 -34.43 22.22
C LEU A 12 15.89 -34.29 21.24
N GLU A 13 15.31 -35.38 20.78
CA GLU A 13 14.14 -35.36 19.90
C GLU A 13 12.92 -34.78 20.65
N GLU A 14 12.74 -35.16 21.92
CA GLU A 14 11.70 -34.60 22.78
C GLU A 14 11.93 -33.11 23.03
N LYS A 15 13.16 -32.69 23.31
CA LYS A 15 13.51 -31.25 23.45
C LYS A 15 13.26 -30.48 22.16
N TYR A 16 13.63 -31.01 21.01
CA TYR A 16 13.37 -30.40 19.71
C TYR A 16 11.90 -30.14 19.45
N SER A 17 11.04 -31.09 19.86
CA SER A 17 9.58 -30.94 19.67
C SER A 17 8.96 -29.85 20.54
N LYS A 18 9.52 -29.58 21.72
CA LYS A 18 9.05 -28.59 22.68
C LYS A 18 9.63 -27.19 22.44
N GLU A 19 10.78 -27.11 21.80
CA GLU A 19 11.50 -25.86 21.56
C GLU A 19 10.77 -25.00 20.53
N LYS A 20 10.80 -23.66 20.71
CA LYS A 20 10.21 -22.68 19.78
C LYS A 20 11.27 -21.82 19.11
N ASP A 21 12.43 -21.65 19.75
CA ASP A 21 13.52 -20.85 19.19
C ASP A 21 14.22 -21.59 18.06
N LEU A 22 14.34 -20.92 16.90
CA LEU A 22 14.97 -21.50 15.70
C LEU A 22 16.46 -21.75 15.90
N SER A 23 17.14 -20.90 16.70
CA SER A 23 18.57 -21.04 17.00
C SER A 23 18.85 -22.27 17.87
N GLU A 24 18.04 -22.42 18.92
CA GLU A 24 18.15 -23.58 19.81
C GLU A 24 17.77 -24.89 19.10
N LYS A 25 16.74 -24.87 18.25
CA LYS A 25 16.39 -25.98 17.36
C LYS A 25 17.55 -26.39 16.45
N GLU A 26 18.28 -25.42 15.89
CA GLU A 26 19.43 -25.71 15.04
C GLU A 26 20.56 -26.42 15.84
N GLU A 27 20.82 -25.98 17.06
CA GLU A 27 21.82 -26.61 17.92
C GLU A 27 21.42 -28.03 18.32
N ILE A 28 20.15 -28.26 18.67
CA ILE A 28 19.64 -29.59 19.01
C ILE A 28 19.81 -30.54 17.81
N LEU A 29 19.44 -30.13 16.60
CA LEU A 29 19.62 -30.94 15.39
C LEU A 29 21.09 -31.26 15.09
N LYS A 30 22.00 -30.30 15.33
CA LYS A 30 23.45 -30.53 15.19
C LYS A 30 23.94 -31.58 16.18
N ARG A 31 23.50 -31.53 17.44
CA ARG A 31 23.83 -32.52 18.47
C ARG A 31 23.28 -33.90 18.11
N MET A 32 22.03 -33.99 17.66
CA MET A 32 21.44 -35.26 17.20
C MET A 32 22.26 -35.90 16.07
N LEU A 33 22.75 -35.09 15.11
CA LEU A 33 23.60 -35.55 14.01
C LEU A 33 24.97 -36.08 14.48
N VAL A 34 25.51 -35.57 15.59
CA VAL A 34 26.79 -36.01 16.15
C VAL A 34 26.64 -37.32 16.91
N ILE A 35 25.56 -37.48 17.68
CA ILE A 35 25.30 -38.61 18.54
C ILE A 35 24.85 -39.86 17.77
N LEU A 36 24.16 -39.64 16.64
CA LEU A 36 23.61 -40.71 15.82
C LEU A 36 24.74 -41.57 15.21
N PRO A 37 24.83 -42.86 15.50
CA PRO A 37 25.87 -43.71 14.94
C PRO A 37 25.73 -43.86 13.41
N LYS A 38 26.88 -43.81 12.73
CA LYS A 38 26.91 -43.87 11.26
C LYS A 38 26.96 -45.31 10.79
N HIS A 39 25.84 -45.89 10.46
CA HIS A 39 25.76 -47.22 9.85
C HIS A 39 24.52 -47.27 8.89
N LYS A 40 24.50 -48.28 8.04
CA LYS A 40 23.47 -48.45 6.98
C LYS A 40 22.02 -48.39 7.50
N GLY A 41 21.78 -48.73 8.77
CA GLY A 41 20.45 -48.66 9.40
C GLY A 41 20.02 -47.25 9.80
N THR A 42 20.94 -46.29 9.94
CA THR A 42 20.68 -44.91 10.35
C THR A 42 20.77 -43.88 9.19
N ASP A 43 21.14 -44.35 7.99
CA ASP A 43 21.32 -43.44 6.82
C ASP A 43 20.07 -42.63 6.50
N ARG A 44 18.88 -43.22 6.61
CA ARG A 44 17.60 -42.53 6.38
C ARG A 44 17.37 -41.42 7.40
N GLU A 45 17.68 -41.67 8.67
CA GLU A 45 17.53 -40.70 9.74
C GLU A 45 18.55 -39.57 9.61
N PHE A 46 19.79 -39.89 9.24
CA PHE A 46 20.81 -38.92 8.91
C PHE A 46 20.35 -37.98 7.79
N ALA A 47 19.76 -38.52 6.74
CA ALA A 47 19.22 -37.74 5.64
C ALA A 47 18.02 -36.84 6.10
N SER A 48 17.16 -37.40 6.95
CA SER A 48 16.01 -36.66 7.54
C SER A 48 16.48 -35.47 8.38
N LEU A 49 17.41 -35.67 9.30
CA LEU A 49 17.98 -34.63 10.16
C LEU A 49 18.70 -33.54 9.34
N LYS A 50 19.48 -33.91 8.33
CA LYS A 50 20.12 -32.94 7.40
C LYS A 50 19.07 -32.11 6.64
N ARG A 51 17.99 -32.73 6.20
CA ARG A 51 16.91 -32.06 5.53
C ARG A 51 16.21 -31.08 6.48
N ARG A 52 15.90 -31.49 7.72
CA ARG A 52 15.30 -30.60 8.75
C ARG A 52 16.24 -29.43 9.05
N LEU A 53 17.54 -29.67 9.20
CA LEU A 53 18.55 -28.62 9.43
C LEU A 53 18.62 -27.63 8.25
N SER A 54 18.61 -28.13 7.02
CA SER A 54 18.57 -27.27 5.82
C SER A 54 17.31 -26.41 5.73
N LEU A 55 16.15 -26.97 6.06
CA LEU A 55 14.87 -26.22 6.09
C LEU A 55 14.89 -25.15 7.19
N LEU A 56 15.36 -25.48 8.38
CA LEU A 56 15.51 -24.54 9.51
C LEU A 56 16.45 -23.38 9.17
N ARG A 57 17.59 -23.66 8.54
CA ARG A 57 18.51 -22.61 8.05
C ARG A 57 17.89 -21.72 6.98
N LYS A 58 17.12 -22.32 6.06
CA LYS A 58 16.35 -21.55 5.07
C LYS A 58 15.26 -20.70 5.73
N GLU A 59 14.67 -21.17 6.80
CA GLU A 59 13.67 -20.44 7.58
C GLU A 59 14.30 -19.31 8.40
N ALA A 60 15.44 -19.57 9.05
CA ALA A 60 16.21 -18.57 9.77
C ALA A 60 16.88 -17.53 8.85
N SER A 61 17.30 -17.94 7.65
CA SER A 61 17.82 -17.02 6.61
C SER A 61 16.72 -16.34 5.79
N ARG A 62 15.48 -16.79 5.87
CA ARG A 62 14.35 -15.98 5.47
C ARG A 62 14.40 -14.76 6.39
N LYS A 63 15.02 -13.67 5.90
CA LYS A 63 14.72 -12.33 6.43
C LYS A 63 13.22 -12.34 6.67
N PRO A 64 12.75 -12.00 7.90
CA PRO A 64 11.32 -11.91 8.13
C PRO A 64 10.82 -11.24 6.87
N LEU A 65 9.85 -11.86 6.19
CA LEU A 65 9.13 -11.16 5.15
C LEU A 65 8.72 -9.88 5.88
N VAL A 66 9.58 -8.87 5.77
CA VAL A 66 9.11 -7.52 5.85
C VAL A 66 8.02 -7.63 4.82
N HIS A 67 6.77 -7.78 5.28
CA HIS A 67 5.63 -7.59 4.43
C HIS A 67 5.94 -6.24 3.82
N LYS A 68 6.57 -6.27 2.63
CA LYS A 68 6.69 -5.10 1.80
C LYS A 68 5.26 -4.69 1.77
N THR A 69 4.91 -3.71 2.58
CA THR A 69 3.56 -3.14 2.70
C THR A 69 3.10 -3.14 1.29
N ALA A 70 2.20 -4.12 0.96
CA ALA A 70 1.99 -4.61 -0.41
C ALA A 70 1.79 -3.37 -1.21
N ALA A 71 2.77 -3.00 -2.01
CA ALA A 71 3.17 -1.62 -2.30
C ALA A 71 1.89 -0.86 -2.60
N ILE A 72 1.37 -0.11 -1.62
CA ILE A 72 0.06 0.53 -1.71
C ILE A 72 0.19 1.40 -2.93
N ARG A 73 -0.26 0.85 -4.10
CA ARG A 73 -0.07 1.51 -5.39
C ARG A 73 -0.63 2.90 -5.27
N LYS A 74 0.22 3.88 -5.53
CA LYS A 74 -0.19 5.28 -5.48
C LYS A 74 -1.38 5.48 -6.42
N ARG A 75 -2.50 5.96 -5.86
CA ARG A 75 -3.61 6.53 -6.61
C ARG A 75 -3.69 8.01 -6.27
N TRP A 76 -3.77 8.81 -7.26
CA TRP A 76 -3.92 10.25 -7.09
C TRP A 76 -5.41 10.62 -6.96
N PRO A 77 -5.78 11.54 -6.09
CA PRO A 77 -4.97 12.17 -5.05
C PRO A 77 -4.84 11.28 -3.81
N ARG A 78 -3.68 11.30 -3.18
CA ARG A 78 -3.41 10.60 -1.92
C ARG A 78 -3.39 11.57 -0.76
N VAL A 79 -4.14 11.25 0.27
CA VAL A 79 -4.21 12.00 1.54
C VAL A 79 -3.63 11.13 2.64
N SER A 80 -2.63 11.63 3.35
CA SER A 80 -2.08 10.96 4.53
C SER A 80 -2.57 11.63 5.81
N LEU A 81 -3.05 10.82 6.74
CA LEU A 81 -3.47 11.22 8.10
C LEU A 81 -2.40 10.77 9.09
N VAL A 82 -1.93 11.66 9.96
CA VAL A 82 -0.89 11.36 10.94
C VAL A 82 -1.31 11.78 12.33
N GLY A 83 -1.16 10.86 13.30
CA GLY A 83 -1.46 11.13 14.70
C GLY A 83 -2.93 11.09 15.08
N TYR A 84 -3.80 10.54 14.25
CA TYR A 84 -5.23 10.34 14.54
C TYR A 84 -5.50 8.96 15.11
N ASN A 85 -6.54 8.86 15.95
CA ASN A 85 -6.96 7.59 16.51
C ASN A 85 -7.54 6.67 15.42
N TYR A 86 -6.99 5.46 15.29
CA TYR A 86 -7.37 4.50 14.26
C TYR A 86 -8.80 3.99 14.40
N ASP A 87 -9.28 3.79 15.63
CA ASP A 87 -10.65 3.30 15.86
C ASP A 87 -11.69 4.31 15.39
N ASN A 88 -11.40 5.60 15.59
CA ASN A 88 -12.26 6.68 15.10
C ASN A 88 -12.22 6.75 13.57
N LEU A 89 -11.06 6.58 12.95
CA LEU A 89 -10.91 6.57 11.49
C LEU A 89 -11.63 5.37 10.86
N LEU A 90 -11.55 4.20 11.46
CA LEU A 90 -12.26 3.00 11.00
C LEU A 90 -13.78 3.13 11.10
N LYS A 91 -14.29 3.84 12.12
CA LYS A 91 -15.72 4.13 12.27
C LYS A 91 -16.22 5.15 11.25
N THR A 92 -15.38 6.15 10.93
CA THR A 92 -15.75 7.25 10.05
C THR A 92 -15.56 6.89 8.58
N PHE A 93 -14.49 6.16 8.27
CA PHE A 93 -14.10 5.80 6.91
C PHE A 93 -13.96 4.28 6.78
N LYS A 94 -14.40 3.73 5.64
CA LYS A 94 -14.22 2.30 5.33
C LYS A 94 -12.77 2.02 4.94
N LEU A 95 -11.87 1.97 5.91
CA LEU A 95 -10.44 1.70 5.70
C LEU A 95 -10.11 0.25 6.05
N ALA A 96 -9.15 -0.34 5.34
CA ALA A 96 -8.55 -1.62 5.67
C ALA A 96 -7.28 -1.41 6.51
N ARG A 97 -6.99 -2.33 7.43
CA ARG A 97 -5.76 -2.30 8.22
C ARG A 97 -4.75 -3.29 7.65
N VAL A 98 -3.56 -2.80 7.36
CA VAL A 98 -2.40 -3.63 6.99
C VAL A 98 -1.24 -3.21 7.87
N ASP A 99 -0.79 -4.11 8.72
CA ASP A 99 0.20 -3.84 9.76
C ASP A 99 -0.23 -2.64 10.64
N ASN A 100 0.59 -1.59 10.69
CA ASN A 100 0.35 -0.36 11.43
C ASN A 100 -0.17 0.78 10.55
N ILE A 101 -0.74 0.46 9.39
CA ILE A 101 -1.24 1.42 8.43
C ILE A 101 -2.72 1.14 8.18
N LEU A 102 -3.55 2.19 8.19
CA LEU A 102 -4.88 2.12 7.62
C LEU A 102 -4.85 2.69 6.21
N TYR A 103 -5.52 2.05 5.27
CA TYR A 103 -5.63 2.55 3.91
C TYR A 103 -6.99 2.22 3.30
N GLY A 104 -7.40 3.03 2.35
CA GLY A 104 -8.65 2.80 1.62
C GLY A 104 -8.91 3.88 0.58
N ILE A 105 -10.04 3.74 -0.10
CA ILE A 105 -10.54 4.75 -1.03
C ILE A 105 -11.78 5.37 -0.39
N VAL A 106 -11.75 6.68 -0.24
CA VAL A 106 -12.85 7.47 0.31
C VAL A 106 -13.40 8.38 -0.79
N LYS A 107 -14.71 8.39 -0.95
CA LYS A 107 -15.39 9.26 -1.91
C LYS A 107 -15.80 10.56 -1.22
N VAL A 108 -15.32 11.68 -1.74
CA VAL A 108 -15.59 13.03 -1.24
C VAL A 108 -16.01 13.89 -2.43
N ASN A 109 -17.22 14.46 -2.43
CA ASN A 109 -17.74 15.28 -3.52
C ASN A 109 -17.59 14.62 -4.91
N ASN A 110 -17.91 13.32 -5.00
CA ASN A 110 -17.74 12.47 -6.18
C ASN A 110 -16.29 12.21 -6.63
N ILE A 111 -15.30 12.70 -5.89
CA ILE A 111 -13.88 12.42 -6.11
C ILE A 111 -13.46 11.24 -5.25
N GLN A 112 -12.78 10.27 -5.85
CA GLN A 112 -12.17 9.16 -5.12
C GLN A 112 -10.77 9.57 -4.64
N LEU A 113 -10.58 9.57 -3.32
CA LEU A 113 -9.31 9.87 -2.67
C LEU A 113 -8.70 8.57 -2.12
N GLN A 114 -7.42 8.38 -2.33
CA GLN A 114 -6.68 7.36 -1.59
C GLN A 114 -6.29 7.92 -0.22
N MET A 115 -6.85 7.35 0.83
CA MET A 115 -6.53 7.72 2.21
C MET A 115 -5.56 6.72 2.82
N ILE A 116 -4.54 7.22 3.52
CA ILE A 116 -3.60 6.43 4.31
C ILE A 116 -3.49 7.06 5.68
N ALA A 117 -3.66 6.27 6.75
CA ALA A 117 -3.42 6.76 8.10
C ALA A 117 -2.18 6.06 8.70
N LEU A 118 -1.30 6.87 9.29
CA LEU A 118 0.00 6.48 9.80
C LEU A 118 0.14 6.94 11.25
N ASN A 119 0.59 6.06 12.14
CA ASN A 119 0.92 6.44 13.52
C ASN A 119 2.37 6.93 13.65
N ASP A 120 3.27 6.36 12.85
CA ASP A 120 4.70 6.66 12.90
C ASP A 120 5.16 7.25 11.56
N PRO A 121 5.28 8.58 11.47
CA PRO A 121 5.70 9.25 10.24
C PRO A 121 7.16 8.94 9.88
N GLU A 122 8.03 8.68 10.86
CA GLU A 122 9.45 8.42 10.62
C GLU A 122 9.69 7.09 9.90
N LYS A 123 8.95 6.05 10.26
CA LYS A 123 9.03 4.73 9.60
C LYS A 123 8.40 4.70 8.21
N ASN A 124 7.52 5.66 7.91
CA ASN A 124 6.71 5.67 6.69
C ASN A 124 6.96 6.91 5.82
N LYS A 125 8.20 7.43 5.85
CA LYS A 125 8.59 8.63 5.09
C LYS A 125 8.25 8.54 3.60
N ASP A 126 8.47 7.37 2.98
CA ASP A 126 8.19 7.15 1.57
C ASP A 126 6.71 7.31 1.21
N LEU A 127 5.81 6.90 2.10
CA LEU A 127 4.37 7.06 1.91
C LEU A 127 3.96 8.53 2.05
N LEU A 128 4.54 9.24 3.01
CA LEU A 128 4.29 10.67 3.21
C LEU A 128 4.81 11.50 2.03
N LEU A 129 6.01 11.22 1.53
CA LEU A 129 6.59 11.90 0.36
C LEU A 129 5.75 11.71 -0.93
N GLN A 130 5.04 10.58 -1.01
CA GLN A 130 4.15 10.30 -2.14
C GLN A 130 2.75 10.90 -1.98
N SER A 131 2.44 11.54 -0.86
CA SER A 131 1.13 12.11 -0.58
C SER A 131 1.04 13.56 -1.07
N GLU A 132 -0.05 13.88 -1.72
CA GLU A 132 -0.32 15.25 -2.15
C GLU A 132 -0.73 16.13 -0.99
N ILE A 133 -1.40 15.55 0.01
CA ILE A 133 -1.92 16.24 1.18
C ILE A 133 -1.57 15.43 2.41
N ILE A 134 -0.99 16.09 3.41
CA ILE A 134 -0.73 15.50 4.72
C ILE A 134 -1.58 16.25 5.74
N ILE A 135 -2.40 15.53 6.48
CA ILE A 135 -3.21 16.07 7.57
C ILE A 135 -2.65 15.49 8.86
N SER A 136 -2.27 16.34 9.78
CA SER A 136 -1.64 15.92 11.03
C SER A 136 -2.16 16.72 12.22
N LYS A 137 -2.18 16.12 13.40
CA LYS A 137 -2.46 16.85 14.64
C LYS A 137 -1.32 17.77 15.05
N ASN A 138 -0.08 17.34 14.81
CA ASN A 138 1.10 18.09 15.13
C ASN A 138 1.93 18.34 13.86
N LYS A 139 2.66 19.46 13.84
CA LYS A 139 3.53 19.82 12.72
C LYS A 139 4.66 18.80 12.56
N ILE A 140 4.77 18.21 11.36
CA ILE A 140 5.83 17.28 10.97
C ILE A 140 6.88 18.09 10.22
N LYS A 141 8.14 18.03 10.65
CA LYS A 141 9.25 18.76 10.00
C LYS A 141 9.52 18.21 8.60
N GLY A 142 9.80 19.09 7.64
CA GLY A 142 10.24 18.71 6.29
C GLY A 142 9.12 18.49 5.28
N TYR A 143 7.85 18.78 5.61
CA TYR A 143 6.73 18.68 4.68
C TYR A 143 5.99 20.02 4.57
N GLU A 144 5.93 20.57 3.36
CA GLU A 144 5.25 21.84 3.07
C GLU A 144 3.75 21.65 2.78
N ASN A 145 3.37 20.49 2.25
CA ASN A 145 2.00 20.15 1.87
C ASN A 145 1.16 19.57 3.03
N GLN A 146 1.38 20.10 4.26
CA GLN A 146 0.67 19.63 5.44
C GLN A 146 -0.32 20.66 5.98
N ILE A 147 -1.43 20.12 6.49
CA ILE A 147 -2.44 20.85 7.26
C ILE A 147 -2.39 20.32 8.69
N VAL A 148 -2.23 21.22 9.65
CA VAL A 148 -2.28 20.86 11.08
C VAL A 148 -3.68 21.18 11.59
N THR A 149 -4.42 20.14 11.99
CA THR A 149 -5.80 20.28 12.48
C THR A 149 -6.19 19.10 13.36
N ASP A 150 -7.10 19.32 14.28
CA ASP A 150 -7.70 18.26 15.10
C ASP A 150 -8.93 17.63 14.42
N SER A 151 -9.56 18.36 13.52
CA SER A 151 -10.76 17.91 12.78
C SER A 151 -10.42 17.61 11.31
N ILE A 152 -11.01 16.55 10.75
CA ILE A 152 -10.81 16.13 9.38
C ILE A 152 -12.04 16.53 8.56
N ASP A 153 -11.97 17.67 7.87
CA ASP A 153 -12.93 18.06 6.84
C ASP A 153 -12.32 17.85 5.45
N LEU A 154 -12.53 16.67 4.90
CA LEU A 154 -11.97 16.30 3.60
C LEU A 154 -12.51 17.15 2.45
N SER A 155 -13.77 17.60 2.53
CA SER A 155 -14.38 18.40 1.46
C SER A 155 -13.70 19.75 1.32
N ARG A 156 -13.45 20.41 2.44
CA ARG A 156 -12.71 21.68 2.48
C ARG A 156 -11.26 21.48 2.05
N ILE A 157 -10.60 20.45 2.57
CA ILE A 157 -9.20 20.17 2.29
C ILE A 157 -8.98 19.91 0.80
N VAL A 158 -9.80 19.08 0.16
CA VAL A 158 -9.73 18.80 -1.28
C VAL A 158 -9.86 20.08 -2.10
N LYS A 159 -10.77 20.97 -1.71
CA LYS A 159 -10.99 22.26 -2.38
C LYS A 159 -9.80 23.21 -2.20
N ASP A 160 -9.27 23.31 -0.99
CA ASP A 160 -8.14 24.20 -0.66
C ASP A 160 -6.85 23.76 -1.40
N PHE A 161 -6.67 22.47 -1.64
CA PHE A 161 -5.55 21.93 -2.44
C PHE A 161 -5.79 22.03 -3.96
N GLY A 162 -6.87 22.65 -4.39
CA GLY A 162 -7.15 22.87 -5.80
C GLY A 162 -7.42 21.60 -6.58
N VAL A 163 -7.96 20.57 -5.94
CA VAL A 163 -8.47 19.38 -6.62
C VAL A 163 -9.85 19.68 -7.15
N ILE A 164 -10.07 19.43 -8.44
CA ILE A 164 -11.33 19.62 -9.14
C ILE A 164 -11.91 18.27 -9.59
N ALA A 165 -13.22 18.20 -9.67
CA ALA A 165 -13.98 17.07 -10.18
C ALA A 165 -14.27 17.26 -11.66
N VAL A 166 -13.78 16.36 -12.52
CA VAL A 166 -14.07 16.39 -13.97
C VAL A 166 -14.77 15.08 -14.35
N TYR A 167 -15.88 15.18 -15.04
CA TYR A 167 -16.67 14.02 -15.49
C TYR A 167 -16.38 13.70 -16.94
N THR A 168 -16.39 12.41 -17.27
CA THR A 168 -16.32 11.93 -18.65
C THR A 168 -17.70 11.48 -19.12
N GLU A 169 -17.85 11.25 -20.41
CA GLU A 169 -19.14 10.95 -21.07
C GLU A 169 -19.97 9.87 -20.37
N ASN A 170 -19.31 8.78 -19.95
CA ASN A 170 -19.97 7.57 -19.46
C ASN A 170 -19.71 7.26 -17.99
N SER A 171 -19.23 8.24 -17.21
CA SER A 171 -18.89 8.01 -15.81
C SER A 171 -19.69 8.90 -14.87
N GLU A 172 -20.28 8.27 -13.85
CA GLU A 172 -20.86 8.98 -12.70
C GLU A 172 -19.79 9.40 -11.69
N ASP A 173 -18.63 8.71 -11.72
CA ASP A 173 -17.50 9.07 -10.88
C ASP A 173 -16.63 10.12 -11.54
N ALA A 174 -16.30 11.15 -10.79
CA ALA A 174 -15.43 12.20 -11.25
C ALA A 174 -13.96 11.74 -11.30
N VAL A 175 -13.28 12.13 -12.36
CA VAL A 175 -11.83 12.04 -12.46
C VAL A 175 -11.22 13.21 -11.69
N PRO A 176 -10.42 12.96 -10.64
CA PRO A 176 -9.77 14.03 -9.91
C PRO A 176 -8.67 14.69 -10.77
N MET A 177 -8.73 16.00 -10.91
CA MET A 177 -7.78 16.81 -11.65
C MET A 177 -7.23 17.93 -10.75
N LYS A 178 -6.03 18.43 -11.04
CA LYS A 178 -5.54 19.67 -10.40
C LYS A 178 -6.12 20.88 -11.13
N ARG A 179 -6.41 21.92 -10.39
CA ARG A 179 -6.82 23.19 -10.98
C ARG A 179 -5.73 23.68 -11.95
N GLY A 180 -6.13 23.97 -13.18
CA GLY A 180 -5.23 24.40 -14.25
C GLY A 180 -4.73 23.29 -15.15
N GLU A 181 -4.98 22.02 -14.84
CA GLU A 181 -4.76 20.91 -15.78
C GLU A 181 -5.69 21.01 -16.99
N THR A 182 -5.24 20.44 -18.11
CA THR A 182 -5.87 20.57 -19.43
C THR A 182 -6.58 19.28 -19.84
N VAL A 183 -7.37 19.37 -20.94
CA VAL A 183 -7.95 18.20 -21.59
C VAL A 183 -6.89 17.16 -21.95
N LYS A 184 -5.68 17.60 -22.38
CA LYS A 184 -4.57 16.71 -22.68
C LYS A 184 -4.11 15.90 -21.44
N ASP A 185 -4.14 16.52 -20.27
CA ASP A 185 -3.76 15.85 -19.02
C ASP A 185 -4.84 14.86 -18.58
N LEU A 186 -6.13 15.18 -18.81
CA LEU A 186 -7.23 14.24 -18.62
C LEU A 186 -7.07 12.99 -19.49
N ILE A 187 -6.79 13.19 -20.79
CA ILE A 187 -6.57 12.10 -21.74
C ILE A 187 -5.42 11.18 -21.29
N LYS A 188 -4.32 11.78 -20.82
CA LYS A 188 -3.18 11.01 -20.26
C LYS A 188 -3.59 10.18 -19.03
N LYS A 189 -4.38 10.76 -18.11
CA LYS A 189 -4.88 10.06 -16.92
C LYS A 189 -5.82 8.91 -17.27
N LEU A 190 -6.58 9.05 -18.34
CA LEU A 190 -7.48 8.00 -18.85
C LEU A 190 -6.78 6.99 -19.75
N HIS A 191 -5.47 7.15 -20.01
CA HIS A 191 -4.68 6.31 -20.92
C HIS A 191 -5.26 6.19 -22.34
N LEU A 192 -5.94 7.25 -22.81
CA LEU A 192 -6.49 7.29 -24.16
C LEU A 192 -5.40 7.68 -25.18
N LYS A 193 -5.50 7.13 -26.39
CA LYS A 193 -4.63 7.50 -27.51
C LYS A 193 -5.13 8.82 -28.10
N VAL A 194 -4.21 9.69 -28.50
CA VAL A 194 -4.51 10.97 -29.12
C VAL A 194 -4.18 10.90 -30.60
N GLU A 195 -5.13 11.28 -31.45
CA GLU A 195 -4.94 11.45 -32.89
C GLU A 195 -4.73 12.94 -33.24
N LYS A 196 -4.25 13.22 -34.49
CA LYS A 196 -3.93 14.58 -34.94
C LYS A 196 -5.13 15.54 -34.86
N ASN A 197 -6.35 15.04 -35.02
CA ASN A 197 -7.58 15.82 -35.05
C ASN A 197 -8.43 15.68 -33.78
N SER A 198 -7.86 15.15 -32.69
CA SER A 198 -8.56 14.99 -31.43
C SER A 198 -8.97 16.34 -30.84
N TYR A 199 -10.20 16.41 -30.35
CA TYR A 199 -10.76 17.58 -29.65
C TYR A 199 -11.67 17.12 -28.53
N ALA A 200 -12.10 18.06 -27.69
CA ALA A 200 -13.09 17.76 -26.66
C ALA A 200 -14.29 18.70 -26.81
N VAL A 201 -15.45 18.23 -26.35
CA VAL A 201 -16.65 19.02 -26.16
C VAL A 201 -16.88 19.14 -24.66
N ILE A 202 -17.04 20.34 -24.15
CA ILE A 202 -17.16 20.61 -22.72
C ILE A 202 -18.54 21.20 -22.39
N PHE A 203 -19.11 20.66 -21.30
CA PHE A 203 -20.26 21.18 -20.60
C PHE A 203 -19.84 21.50 -19.18
N GLY A 204 -19.89 22.75 -18.77
CA GLY A 204 -19.52 23.17 -17.43
C GLY A 204 -18.99 24.60 -17.35
N ASN A 205 -18.35 24.90 -16.23
CA ASN A 205 -17.96 26.27 -15.88
C ASN A 205 -16.76 26.83 -16.68
N SER A 206 -15.92 25.96 -17.27
CA SER A 206 -14.79 26.40 -18.09
C SER A 206 -15.16 26.73 -19.53
N ALA A 207 -16.35 26.30 -19.98
CA ALA A 207 -16.83 26.55 -21.31
C ALA A 207 -17.52 27.93 -21.38
N LYS A 208 -17.35 28.65 -22.51
CA LYS A 208 -18.07 29.90 -22.77
C LYS A 208 -19.56 29.65 -23.01
N PHE A 209 -19.91 28.51 -23.58
CA PHE A 209 -21.28 28.03 -23.77
C PHE A 209 -21.29 26.50 -23.69
N GLN A 210 -22.42 25.93 -23.30
CA GLN A 210 -22.55 24.48 -23.12
C GLN A 210 -22.39 23.76 -24.46
N GLY A 211 -21.59 22.68 -24.46
CA GLY A 211 -21.25 21.93 -25.67
C GLY A 211 -20.15 22.59 -26.53
N GLN A 212 -19.37 23.49 -25.95
CA GLN A 212 -18.27 24.13 -26.66
C GLN A 212 -17.19 23.11 -27.08
N ARG A 213 -16.86 23.13 -28.37
CA ARG A 213 -15.67 22.40 -28.87
C ARG A 213 -14.40 23.15 -28.48
N VAL A 214 -13.47 22.45 -27.87
CA VAL A 214 -12.22 23.03 -27.38
C VAL A 214 -11.02 22.21 -27.82
N ALA A 215 -9.86 22.87 -27.88
CA ALA A 215 -8.58 22.20 -28.12
C ALA A 215 -8.10 21.46 -26.90
N LEU A 216 -7.15 20.54 -27.08
CA LEU A 216 -6.57 19.74 -25.98
C LEU A 216 -5.82 20.56 -24.93
N SER A 217 -5.42 21.80 -25.25
CA SER A 217 -4.78 22.75 -24.34
C SER A 217 -5.77 23.51 -23.45
N HIS A 218 -7.07 23.32 -23.62
CA HIS A 218 -8.08 23.98 -22.80
C HIS A 218 -7.97 23.57 -21.34
N LYS A 219 -7.96 24.55 -20.42
CA LYS A 219 -7.91 24.32 -18.97
C LYS A 219 -9.28 23.92 -18.45
N LEU A 220 -9.32 22.86 -17.66
CA LEU A 220 -10.54 22.31 -17.10
C LEU A 220 -10.96 23.05 -15.83
N GLY A 221 -12.27 23.21 -15.65
CA GLY A 221 -12.92 23.74 -14.47
C GLY A 221 -13.52 22.66 -13.58
N ASP A 222 -13.89 23.05 -12.36
CA ASP A 222 -14.58 22.15 -11.45
C ASP A 222 -16.00 21.85 -11.97
N MET A 223 -16.39 20.57 -11.87
CA MET A 223 -17.68 20.04 -12.34
C MET A 223 -17.85 20.02 -13.88
N ASP A 224 -16.76 20.24 -14.65
CA ASP A 224 -16.84 20.11 -16.10
C ASP A 224 -17.14 18.66 -16.50
N ARG A 225 -18.00 18.52 -17.51
CA ARG A 225 -18.25 17.25 -18.20
C ARG A 225 -17.60 17.29 -19.57
N VAL A 226 -16.68 16.37 -19.83
CA VAL A 226 -15.80 16.37 -20.99
C VAL A 226 -16.07 15.16 -21.88
N PHE A 227 -16.42 15.42 -23.12
CA PHE A 227 -16.62 14.41 -24.17
C PHE A 227 -15.42 14.44 -25.11
N ILE A 228 -14.57 13.43 -25.01
CA ILE A 228 -13.35 13.35 -25.78
C ILE A 228 -13.66 12.67 -27.12
N LYS A 229 -13.33 13.36 -28.22
CA LYS A 229 -13.42 12.82 -29.58
C LYS A 229 -11.99 12.59 -30.10
N VAL A 230 -11.61 11.35 -30.14
CA VAL A 230 -10.31 10.85 -30.60
C VAL A 230 -10.43 10.28 -31.98
#